data_e36f3e6efe128138b9d320048f73af1d
#
_entry.id   e36f3e6efe128138b9d320048f73af1d
#
_cell.length_a   1.000
_cell.length_b   1.000
_cell.length_c   1.000
_cell.angle_alpha   90.00
_cell.angle_beta   90.00
_cell.angle_gamma   90.00
#
_symmetry.space_group_name_H-M   'P 1'
#
loop_
_entity.id
_entity.type
_entity.pdbx_description
1 polymer ?
#
loop_
_entity_poly.entity_id
_entity_poly.type
_entity_poly.pdbx_seq_one_letter_code
_entity_poly.pdbx_strand_id
1 'polypeptide(L)'
;MHNKVVARVNSKEQARLLELIKPQLSEAEQDIVRRGRNLKAANRRNVEQATLRQATAFEALIGYLYLTDENRLHQLLALTND
;
A
#
# COMPACT_ATOMS: atom_id res chain seq x y z
N MET A 1 -0.09 5.36 -19.22
CA MET A 1 0.68 5.45 -18.78
C MET A 1 1.05 5.67 -17.46
N HIS A 2 0.28 5.78 -16.67
CA HIS A 2 0.58 6.09 -15.39
C HIS A 2 0.84 4.95 -14.49
N ASN A 3 0.47 3.77 -14.83
CA ASN A 3 0.74 2.66 -13.95
C ASN A 3 2.18 2.39 -13.81
N LYS A 4 2.99 2.80 -14.72
CA LYS A 4 4.37 2.54 -14.54
C LYS A 4 4.96 3.36 -13.43
N VAL A 5 4.30 4.41 -13.02
CA VAL A 5 4.76 5.16 -11.88
C VAL A 5 4.67 4.32 -10.64
N VAL A 6 3.56 3.63 -10.46
CA VAL A 6 3.40 2.77 -9.30
C VAL A 6 4.44 1.67 -9.32
N ALA A 7 4.68 1.10 -10.47
CA ALA A 7 5.62 0.00 -10.56
C ALA A 7 7.04 0.42 -10.24
N ARG A 8 7.36 1.69 -10.39
CA ARG A 8 8.70 2.13 -10.13
C ARG A 8 8.92 2.61 -8.73
N VAL A 9 7.87 2.73 -7.95
CA VAL A 9 7.98 3.24 -6.60
C VAL A 9 8.68 2.22 -5.73
N ASN A 10 9.69 2.65 -4.99
CA ASN A 10 10.40 1.75 -4.11
C ASN A 10 9.66 1.59 -2.78
N SER A 11 10.21 0.77 -1.89
CA SER A 11 9.52 0.47 -0.64
C SER A 11 9.27 1.69 0.22
N LYS A 12 10.23 2.59 0.27
CA LYS A 12 10.05 3.80 1.06
C LYS A 12 8.91 4.63 0.53
N GLU A 13 8.83 4.76 -0.77
CA GLU A 13 7.80 5.56 -1.38
C GLU A 13 6.43 4.91 -1.18
N GLN A 14 6.38 3.60 -1.30
CA GLN A 14 5.13 2.89 -1.08
C GLN A 14 4.65 3.04 0.36
N ALA A 15 5.57 2.99 1.30
CA ALA A 15 5.21 3.18 2.70
C ALA A 15 4.67 4.59 2.93
N ARG A 16 5.28 5.57 2.29
CA ARG A 16 4.84 6.94 2.41
C ARG A 16 3.44 7.13 1.82
N LEU A 17 3.22 6.52 0.67
CA LEU A 17 1.92 6.62 0.02
C LEU A 17 0.83 5.97 0.88
N LEU A 18 1.16 4.88 1.52
CA LEU A 18 0.20 4.24 2.41
C LEU A 18 -0.20 5.18 3.54
N GLU A 19 0.78 5.89 4.11
CA GLU A 19 0.48 6.82 5.18
C GLU A 19 -0.45 7.93 4.70
N LEU A 20 -0.29 8.36 3.46
CA LEU A 20 -1.13 9.41 2.92
C LEU A 20 -2.58 8.98 2.81
N ILE A 21 -2.83 7.74 2.43
CA ILE A 21 -4.21 7.29 2.21
C ILE A 21 -4.82 6.65 3.43
N LYS A 22 -4.03 6.36 4.45
CA LYS A 22 -4.52 5.67 5.63
C LYS A 22 -5.77 6.26 6.25
N PRO A 23 -5.85 7.59 6.44
CA PRO A 23 -7.04 8.16 7.05
C PRO A 23 -8.31 7.99 6.23
N GLN A 24 -8.16 7.64 4.96
CA GLN A 24 -9.31 7.49 4.08
C GLN A 24 -9.78 6.04 3.95
N LEU A 25 -9.06 5.12 4.55
CA LEU A 25 -9.37 3.71 4.35
C LEU A 25 -10.58 3.28 5.14
N SER A 26 -11.41 2.44 4.53
CA SER A 26 -12.53 1.83 5.23
C SER A 26 -11.99 0.75 6.17
N GLU A 27 -12.87 0.22 7.00
CA GLU A 27 -12.48 -0.84 7.92
C GLU A 27 -11.98 -2.06 7.18
N ALA A 28 -12.66 -2.41 6.10
CA ALA A 28 -12.22 -3.56 5.31
C ALA A 28 -10.85 -3.32 4.72
N GLU A 29 -10.61 -2.11 4.25
CA GLU A 29 -9.32 -1.77 3.66
C GLU A 29 -8.24 -1.77 4.73
N GLN A 30 -8.54 -1.27 5.90
CA GLN A 30 -7.58 -1.29 7.00
C GLN A 30 -7.22 -2.71 7.38
N ASP A 31 -8.19 -3.61 7.31
CA ASP A 31 -7.93 -5.00 7.61
C ASP A 31 -6.97 -5.62 6.59
N ILE A 32 -7.17 -5.29 5.32
CA ILE A 32 -6.26 -5.76 4.28
C ILE A 32 -4.83 -5.27 4.55
N VAL A 33 -4.71 -4.00 4.92
CA VAL A 33 -3.41 -3.43 5.20
C VAL A 33 -2.77 -4.13 6.39
N ARG A 34 -3.55 -4.37 7.44
CA ARG A 34 -3.01 -5.03 8.61
C ARG A 34 -2.52 -6.42 8.29
N ARG A 35 -3.28 -7.16 7.50
CA ARG A 35 -2.87 -8.50 7.11
C ARG A 35 -1.64 -8.45 6.22
N GLY A 36 -1.58 -7.47 5.34
CA GLY A 36 -0.41 -7.33 4.48
C GLY A 36 0.85 -7.06 5.28
N ARG A 37 0.74 -6.24 6.33
CA ARG A 37 1.89 -5.96 7.17
C ARG A 37 2.41 -7.20 7.87
N ASN A 38 1.52 -8.15 8.12
CA ASN A 38 1.91 -9.34 8.86
C ASN A 38 2.29 -10.52 7.98
N LEU A 39 2.22 -10.34 6.66
CA LEU A 39 2.48 -11.45 5.76
C LEU A 39 3.89 -11.97 5.83
N LYS A 40 4.85 -11.10 6.02
CA LYS A 40 6.21 -11.50 6.02
C LYS A 40 6.90 -11.11 7.28
N ALA A 41 7.38 -12.07 7.97
CA ALA A 41 8.19 -11.81 9.14
C ALA A 41 9.62 -11.90 8.67
N ALA A 42 10.13 -10.85 8.16
CA ALA A 42 11.46 -10.89 7.59
C ALA A 42 12.51 -10.79 8.66
N ASN A 43 13.70 -11.28 8.35
CA ASN A 43 14.81 -11.19 9.26
C ASN A 43 15.65 -10.00 8.94
N ARG A 44 15.02 -8.87 8.76
CA ARG A 44 15.77 -7.70 8.42
C ARG A 44 15.91 -6.77 9.58
N ARG A 45 16.70 -5.74 9.41
CA ARG A 45 16.83 -4.77 10.45
C ARG A 45 15.51 -4.10 10.69
N ASN A 46 15.34 -3.59 11.88
CA ASN A 46 14.05 -3.04 12.29
C ASN A 46 13.53 -1.97 11.35
N VAL A 47 14.39 -1.05 10.95
CA VAL A 47 13.95 0.04 10.11
C VAL A 47 13.53 -0.46 8.75
N GLU A 48 14.34 -1.33 8.17
CA GLU A 48 14.03 -1.87 6.86
C GLU A 48 12.80 -2.75 6.92
N GLN A 49 12.66 -3.49 7.99
CA GLN A 49 11.52 -4.37 8.13
C GLN A 49 10.23 -3.59 8.21
N ALA A 50 10.22 -2.50 8.95
CA ALA A 50 9.03 -1.67 9.06
C ALA A 50 8.64 -1.11 7.70
N THR A 51 9.62 -0.62 6.95
CA THR A 51 9.37 -0.07 5.64
C THR A 51 8.84 -1.14 4.70
N LEU A 52 9.43 -2.32 4.74
CA LEU A 52 8.99 -3.41 3.88
C LEU A 52 7.58 -3.86 4.21
N ARG A 53 7.24 -3.90 5.49
CA ARG A 53 5.90 -4.28 5.88
C ARG A 53 4.88 -3.30 5.37
N GLN A 54 5.19 -2.02 5.46
CA GLN A 54 4.28 -1.01 4.95
C GLN A 54 4.14 -1.10 3.43
N ALA A 55 5.25 -1.33 2.74
CA ALA A 55 5.20 -1.46 1.30
C ALA A 55 4.39 -2.68 0.89
N THR A 56 4.59 -3.79 1.60
CA THR A 56 3.83 -5.01 1.32
C THR A 56 2.35 -4.77 1.56
N ALA A 57 2.02 -4.07 2.62
CA ALA A 57 0.63 -3.77 2.93
C ALA A 57 0.01 -2.90 1.83
N PHE A 58 0.77 -1.92 1.36
CA PHE A 58 0.29 -1.06 0.29
C PHE A 58 0.01 -1.88 -0.96
N GLU A 59 0.94 -2.75 -1.33
CA GLU A 59 0.75 -3.58 -2.52
C GLU A 59 -0.43 -4.53 -2.35
N ALA A 60 -0.60 -5.07 -1.16
CA ALA A 60 -1.72 -5.97 -0.92
C ALA A 60 -3.04 -5.24 -1.11
N LEU A 61 -3.12 -4.02 -0.61
CA LEU A 61 -4.33 -3.23 -0.75
C LEU A 61 -4.59 -2.89 -2.22
N ILE A 62 -3.54 -2.47 -2.92
CA ILE A 62 -3.68 -2.13 -4.33
C ILE A 62 -4.15 -3.33 -5.13
N GLY A 63 -3.54 -4.49 -4.89
CA GLY A 63 -3.92 -5.70 -5.61
C GLY A 63 -5.35 -6.11 -5.30
N TYR A 64 -5.74 -6.03 -4.05
CA TYR A 64 -7.09 -6.37 -3.66
C TYR A 64 -8.10 -5.48 -4.38
N LEU A 65 -7.87 -4.18 -4.37
CA LEU A 65 -8.79 -3.25 -4.99
C LEU A 65 -8.80 -3.37 -6.51
N TYR A 66 -7.65 -3.67 -7.08
CA TYR A 66 -7.58 -3.86 -8.51
C TYR A 66 -8.51 -4.99 -8.95
N LEU A 67 -8.62 -6.01 -8.13
CA LEU A 67 -9.44 -7.16 -8.47
C LEU A 67 -10.90 -7.02 -8.04
N THR A 68 -11.17 -6.20 -7.04
CA THR A 68 -12.52 -6.15 -6.48
C THR A 68 -13.22 -4.82 -6.66
N ASP A 69 -12.49 -3.72 -6.74
CA ASP A 69 -13.11 -2.40 -6.82
C ASP A 69 -12.14 -1.41 -7.42
N GLU A 70 -12.04 -1.45 -8.71
CA GLU A 70 -11.08 -0.62 -9.41
C GLU A 70 -11.38 0.87 -9.27
N ASN A 71 -12.65 1.22 -9.15
CA ASN A 71 -13.00 2.62 -8.94
C ASN A 71 -12.46 3.14 -7.63
N ARG A 72 -12.57 2.32 -6.60
CA ARG A 72 -12.04 2.69 -5.29
C ARG A 72 -10.53 2.83 -5.35
N LEU A 73 -9.88 1.94 -6.10
CA LEU A 73 -8.44 2.03 -6.28
C LEU A 73 -8.07 3.37 -6.90
N HIS A 74 -8.79 3.79 -7.92
CA HIS A 74 -8.51 5.06 -8.55
C HIS A 74 -8.72 6.23 -7.59
N GLN A 75 -9.73 6.15 -6.76
CA GLN A 75 -9.97 7.17 -5.75
C GLN A 75 -8.78 7.32 -4.83
N LEU A 76 -8.28 6.19 -4.32
CA LEU A 76 -7.18 6.23 -3.38
C LEU A 76 -5.90 6.72 -4.04
N LEU A 77 -5.63 6.26 -5.25
CA LEU A 77 -4.44 6.69 -5.94
C LEU A 77 -4.47 8.18 -6.26
N ALA A 78 -5.65 8.73 -6.48
CA ALA A 78 -5.77 10.14 -6.72
C ALA A 78 -5.35 10.97 -5.51
N LEU A 79 -5.47 10.41 -4.32
CA LEU A 79 -5.04 11.11 -3.11
C LEU A 79 -3.53 11.24 -3.04
N THR A 80 -2.81 10.38 -3.75
CA THR A 80 -1.36 10.41 -3.73
C THR A 80 -0.78 11.23 -4.86
N ASN A 81 -1.64 11.76 -5.70
CA ASN A 81 -1.20 12.53 -6.83
C ASN A 81 -1.09 13.98 -6.46
N ASP A 82 -0.02 14.58 -6.72
CA ASP A 82 0.09 15.99 -6.41
C ASP A 82 -0.23 16.91 -7.54
#